data_b7d52dad9e9ac125f0b8bbb302e4fbec
#
_entry.id   b7d52dad9e9ac125f0b8bbb302e4fbec
#
_cell.length_a   1.000
_cell.length_b   1.000
_cell.length_c   1.000
_cell.angle_alpha   90.00
_cell.angle_beta   90.00
_cell.angle_gamma   90.00
#
_symmetry.space_group_name_H-M   'P 1'
#
loop_
_entity.id
_entity.type
_entity.pdbx_description
1 polymer ?
#
loop_
_entity_poly.entity_id
_entity_poly.type
_entity_poly.pdbx_seq_one_letter_code
_entity_poly.pdbx_strand_id
1 'polypeptide(L)'
;LVTGTVLQGTPDFTIIKIRDGVEAELPHYDLKRYPDERNERPRNERYRHNQRLKCLIVEVRDPNSDTPKMRGEHTRPSIVVSRTHPDLIRRLFEIEVPEIYDGLVEIKSIAREPGERSKIAVASREPNLDPVGACVGPKGSRVRMVVEGLRNERVDVIQWNEDPAIYVANALSPARVNRVDIDEENNYATVIVPDDQLSLAIGKEGQNARLAARLTGWHIDIKSTSFAGESLFAEPALIDDIDEEEDDGLCAYVAEDGTRCRNHAREGYRYCGIHAEFEDEE
;
A
#
# COMPACT_ATOMS: atom_id res chain seq x y z
N LEU A 1 -17.88 9.50 13.29
CA LEU A 1 -17.07 8.88 14.34
C LEU A 1 -17.92 8.66 15.59
N VAL A 2 -17.77 7.49 16.23
CA VAL A 2 -18.42 7.16 17.51
C VAL A 2 -17.40 6.59 18.48
N THR A 3 -17.68 6.76 19.78
CA THR A 3 -16.94 6.07 20.84
C THR A 3 -17.86 5.04 21.45
N GLY A 4 -17.48 3.78 21.42
CA GLY A 4 -18.25 2.69 21.99
C GLY A 4 -17.48 1.89 23.02
N THR A 5 -18.19 1.11 23.81
CA THR A 5 -17.64 0.20 24.81
C THR A 5 -17.83 -1.24 24.37
N VAL A 6 -16.77 -2.02 24.37
CA VAL A 6 -16.79 -3.45 24.02
C VAL A 6 -17.63 -4.23 25.04
N LEU A 7 -18.65 -4.93 24.56
CA LEU A 7 -19.49 -5.79 25.39
C LEU A 7 -18.99 -7.25 25.33
N GLN A 8 -18.99 -7.82 24.14
CA GLN A 8 -18.51 -9.19 23.93
C GLN A 8 -17.91 -9.36 22.55
N GLY A 9 -17.05 -10.35 22.36
CA GLY A 9 -16.45 -10.72 21.09
C GLY A 9 -16.74 -12.17 20.75
N THR A 10 -16.98 -12.41 19.47
CA THR A 10 -16.98 -13.72 18.83
C THR A 10 -15.74 -13.83 17.93
N PRO A 11 -15.43 -14.97 17.32
CA PRO A 11 -14.37 -15.07 16.32
C PRO A 11 -14.57 -14.11 15.14
N ASP A 12 -15.82 -13.84 14.75
CA ASP A 12 -16.17 -13.12 13.53
C ASP A 12 -16.41 -11.63 13.74
N PHE A 13 -16.85 -11.22 14.91
CA PHE A 13 -17.16 -9.81 15.22
C PHE A 13 -17.13 -9.52 16.71
N THR A 14 -17.07 -8.21 17.02
CA THR A 14 -17.18 -7.69 18.39
C THR A 14 -18.43 -6.81 18.49
N ILE A 15 -19.23 -6.99 19.53
CA ILE A 15 -20.36 -6.12 19.85
C ILE A 15 -19.87 -4.94 20.67
N ILE A 16 -20.22 -3.72 20.22
CA ILE A 16 -19.85 -2.46 20.83
C ILE A 16 -21.13 -1.69 21.22
N LYS A 17 -21.23 -1.29 22.48
CA LYS A 17 -22.27 -0.39 22.95
C LYS A 17 -21.86 1.06 22.63
N ILE A 18 -22.60 1.74 21.76
CA ILE A 18 -22.35 3.15 21.40
C ILE A 18 -23.01 4.08 22.42
N ARG A 19 -24.25 3.81 22.78
CA ARG A 19 -25.04 4.49 23.84
C ARG A 19 -26.05 3.53 24.41
N ASP A 20 -26.83 3.98 25.41
CA ASP A 20 -27.84 3.11 26.03
C ASP A 20 -28.85 2.61 25.01
N GLY A 21 -29.01 1.27 24.96
CA GLY A 21 -29.90 0.60 24.04
C GLY A 21 -29.42 0.53 22.57
N VAL A 22 -28.23 1.09 22.25
CA VAL A 22 -27.71 1.08 20.89
C VAL A 22 -26.40 0.33 20.83
N GLU A 23 -26.43 -0.79 20.12
CA GLU A 23 -25.29 -1.65 19.88
C GLU A 23 -24.86 -1.58 18.40
N ALA A 24 -23.58 -1.82 18.16
CA ALA A 24 -22.98 -1.91 16.83
C ALA A 24 -22.12 -3.15 16.71
N GLU A 25 -22.07 -3.68 15.50
CA GLU A 25 -21.17 -4.76 15.09
C GLU A 25 -19.84 -4.18 14.59
N LEU A 26 -18.74 -4.64 15.15
CA LEU A 26 -17.40 -4.43 14.64
C LEU A 26 -16.91 -5.75 14.03
N PRO A 27 -17.02 -5.95 12.71
CA PRO A 27 -16.56 -7.16 12.04
C PRO A 27 -15.06 -7.33 12.18
N HIS A 28 -14.60 -8.56 12.30
CA HIS A 28 -13.17 -8.89 12.24
C HIS A 28 -12.71 -9.11 10.80
N TYR A 29 -13.66 -9.36 9.88
CA TYR A 29 -13.42 -9.58 8.46
C TYR A 29 -14.45 -8.79 7.64
N ASP A 30 -14.03 -8.02 6.68
CA ASP A 30 -14.92 -7.36 5.71
C ASP A 30 -14.82 -8.07 4.36
N LEU A 31 -15.48 -9.22 4.26
CA LEU A 31 -15.49 -10.07 3.06
C LEU A 31 -16.25 -9.45 1.87
N LYS A 32 -17.07 -8.41 2.10
CA LYS A 32 -17.95 -7.86 1.06
C LYS A 32 -17.36 -6.63 0.35
N ARG A 33 -16.51 -5.87 1.01
CA ARG A 33 -16.08 -4.55 0.54
C ARG A 33 -14.74 -4.57 -0.19
N TYR A 34 -13.89 -5.53 0.15
CA TYR A 34 -12.55 -5.70 -0.45
C TYR A 34 -12.27 -7.20 -0.60
N PRO A 35 -12.76 -7.85 -1.67
CA PRO A 35 -12.56 -9.29 -1.87
C PRO A 35 -11.08 -9.68 -1.94
N ASP A 36 -10.21 -8.76 -2.35
CA ASP A 36 -8.76 -8.98 -2.48
C ASP A 36 -7.94 -8.48 -1.26
N GLU A 37 -8.52 -7.62 -0.43
CA GLU A 37 -7.90 -7.18 0.82
C GLU A 37 -8.61 -7.90 1.98
N ARG A 38 -7.92 -8.83 2.61
CA ARG A 38 -8.36 -9.38 3.90
C ARG A 38 -8.38 -8.24 4.91
N ASN A 39 -9.55 -7.60 5.08
CA ASN A 39 -9.79 -6.60 6.13
C ASN A 39 -9.83 -7.32 7.48
N GLU A 40 -8.67 -7.82 7.84
CA GLU A 40 -8.46 -8.34 9.17
C GLU A 40 -8.53 -7.17 10.16
N ARG A 41 -9.07 -7.43 11.34
CA ARG A 41 -8.91 -6.55 12.50
C ARG A 41 -7.46 -6.04 12.54
N PRO A 42 -7.21 -4.75 12.87
CA PRO A 42 -5.85 -4.23 12.95
C PRO A 42 -4.94 -5.21 13.74
N ARG A 43 -3.80 -5.57 13.16
CA ARG A 43 -2.93 -6.68 13.68
C ARG A 43 -2.51 -6.49 15.13
N ASN A 44 -2.37 -5.26 15.58
CA ASN A 44 -1.99 -4.91 16.96
C ASN A 44 -3.19 -4.80 17.90
N GLU A 45 -4.44 -4.92 17.42
CA GLU A 45 -5.63 -4.70 18.24
C GLU A 45 -6.24 -6.01 18.75
N ARG A 46 -6.38 -6.07 20.07
CA ARG A 46 -7.19 -7.06 20.78
C ARG A 46 -8.21 -6.33 21.63
N TYR A 47 -9.47 -6.71 21.54
CA TYR A 47 -10.57 -6.05 22.23
C TYR A 47 -10.91 -6.80 23.53
N ARG A 48 -10.95 -6.06 24.64
CA ARG A 48 -11.30 -6.59 25.95
C ARG A 48 -12.66 -6.05 26.37
N HIS A 49 -13.41 -6.84 27.16
CA HIS A 49 -14.66 -6.38 27.76
C HIS A 49 -14.48 -5.03 28.49
N ASN A 50 -15.46 -4.14 28.38
CA ASN A 50 -15.47 -2.78 28.91
C ASN A 50 -14.42 -1.81 28.33
N GLN A 51 -13.70 -2.21 27.28
CA GLN A 51 -12.75 -1.33 26.60
C GLN A 51 -13.47 -0.29 25.75
N ARG A 52 -13.03 0.97 25.82
CA ARG A 52 -13.54 2.05 24.96
C ARG A 52 -12.75 2.08 23.65
N LEU A 53 -13.48 2.21 22.54
CA LEU A 53 -12.92 2.28 21.18
C LEU A 53 -13.56 3.44 20.42
N LYS A 54 -12.73 4.21 19.70
CA LYS A 54 -13.20 5.14 18.66
C LYS A 54 -13.38 4.35 17.36
N CYS A 55 -14.55 4.38 16.77
CA CYS A 55 -14.90 3.63 15.56
C CYS A 55 -15.60 4.52 14.55
N LEU A 56 -15.48 4.19 13.28
CA LEU A 56 -16.22 4.81 12.19
C LEU A 56 -17.50 3.99 11.93
N ILE A 57 -18.66 4.64 11.88
CA ILE A 57 -19.87 4.00 11.35
C ILE A 57 -19.72 3.92 9.84
N VAL A 58 -19.77 2.70 9.29
CA VAL A 58 -19.62 2.45 7.84
C VAL A 58 -20.92 2.05 7.19
N GLU A 59 -21.84 1.48 7.95
CA GLU A 59 -23.14 1.01 7.45
C GLU A 59 -24.21 1.08 8.53
N VAL A 60 -25.43 1.42 8.12
CA VAL A 60 -26.63 1.23 8.95
C VAL A 60 -27.58 0.37 8.13
N ARG A 61 -27.78 -0.88 8.56
CA ARG A 61 -28.63 -1.86 7.89
C ARG A 61 -30.10 -1.60 8.23
N ASP A 62 -30.98 -1.72 7.24
CA ASP A 62 -32.42 -1.68 7.49
C ASP A 62 -32.81 -2.94 8.29
N PRO A 63 -33.41 -2.80 9.48
CA PRO A 63 -33.87 -3.94 10.26
C PRO A 63 -34.97 -4.76 9.58
N ASN A 64 -35.65 -4.18 8.56
CA ASN A 64 -36.71 -4.82 7.79
C ASN A 64 -36.19 -5.40 6.45
N SER A 65 -34.90 -5.30 6.13
CA SER A 65 -34.37 -5.90 4.91
C SER A 65 -34.48 -7.44 5.01
N ASP A 66 -35.00 -8.07 3.93
CA ASP A 66 -35.19 -9.51 3.76
C ASP A 66 -33.86 -10.29 3.66
N THR A 67 -32.85 -9.95 4.44
CA THR A 67 -31.69 -10.84 4.58
C THR A 67 -32.11 -12.09 5.29
N PRO A 68 -31.94 -13.29 4.68
CA PRO A 68 -32.37 -14.54 5.33
C PRO A 68 -31.66 -14.70 6.66
N LYS A 69 -32.41 -14.57 7.76
CA LYS A 69 -31.92 -14.88 9.12
C LYS A 69 -31.71 -16.39 9.17
N MET A 70 -30.48 -16.85 9.21
CA MET A 70 -30.20 -18.26 9.45
C MET A 70 -30.75 -18.62 10.86
N ARG A 71 -31.45 -19.75 10.95
CA ARG A 71 -32.04 -20.27 12.20
C ARG A 71 -30.95 -20.43 13.25
N GLY A 72 -30.98 -19.61 14.32
CA GLY A 72 -30.02 -19.66 15.42
C GLY A 72 -29.00 -18.53 15.46
N GLU A 73 -29.00 -17.62 14.49
CA GLU A 73 -28.20 -16.40 14.58
C GLU A 73 -28.82 -15.44 15.62
N HIS A 74 -28.00 -15.07 16.60
CA HIS A 74 -28.31 -13.91 17.45
C HIS A 74 -28.53 -12.71 16.53
N THR A 75 -29.58 -11.92 16.83
CA THR A 75 -29.88 -10.71 16.02
C THR A 75 -28.66 -9.81 15.99
N ARG A 76 -28.00 -9.73 14.83
CA ARG A 76 -26.84 -8.86 14.65
C ARG A 76 -27.28 -7.41 14.74
N PRO A 77 -26.49 -6.52 15.37
CA PRO A 77 -26.77 -5.09 15.37
C PRO A 77 -26.92 -4.55 13.95
N SER A 78 -27.87 -3.62 13.75
CA SER A 78 -28.07 -2.98 12.45
C SER A 78 -26.95 -1.97 12.10
N ILE A 79 -26.21 -1.48 13.08
CA ILE A 79 -25.11 -0.54 12.88
C ILE A 79 -23.81 -1.32 12.75
N VAL A 80 -23.09 -1.09 11.64
CA VAL A 80 -21.75 -1.65 11.41
C VAL A 80 -20.71 -0.56 11.58
N VAL A 81 -19.69 -0.85 12.36
CA VAL A 81 -18.56 0.06 12.59
C VAL A 81 -17.24 -0.57 12.14
N SER A 82 -16.30 0.27 11.78
CA SER A 82 -14.97 -0.17 11.31
C SER A 82 -13.86 0.54 12.09
N ARG A 83 -12.74 -0.19 12.25
CA ARG A 83 -11.48 0.37 12.73
C ARG A 83 -10.37 0.33 11.66
N THR A 84 -10.64 -0.34 10.53
CA THR A 84 -9.69 -0.45 9.42
C THR A 84 -9.94 0.57 8.31
N HIS A 85 -11.14 1.14 8.23
CA HIS A 85 -11.51 2.09 7.18
C HIS A 85 -10.60 3.35 7.19
N PRO A 86 -10.09 3.81 6.02
CA PRO A 86 -9.20 4.99 5.94
C PRO A 86 -9.82 6.25 6.54
N ASP A 87 -11.13 6.46 6.36
CA ASP A 87 -11.82 7.64 6.88
C ASP A 87 -11.87 7.71 8.42
N LEU A 88 -11.52 6.63 9.12
CA LEU A 88 -11.33 6.71 10.57
C LEU A 88 -10.21 7.72 10.90
N ILE A 89 -9.10 7.70 10.15
CA ILE A 89 -8.00 8.66 10.33
C ILE A 89 -8.49 10.07 10.01
N ARG A 90 -9.19 10.26 8.88
CA ARG A 90 -9.75 11.56 8.47
C ARG A 90 -10.60 12.18 9.60
N ARG A 91 -11.54 11.40 10.14
CA ARG A 91 -12.41 11.85 11.23
C ARG A 91 -11.69 12.14 12.54
N LEU A 92 -10.60 11.43 12.82
CA LEU A 92 -9.77 11.74 13.98
C LEU A 92 -9.03 13.06 13.80
N PHE A 93 -8.47 13.32 12.63
CA PHE A 93 -7.83 14.59 12.33
C PHE A 93 -8.81 15.77 12.34
N GLU A 94 -10.02 15.61 11.81
CA GLU A 94 -11.06 16.65 11.86
C GLU A 94 -11.41 17.06 13.31
N ILE A 95 -11.30 16.17 14.28
CA ILE A 95 -11.55 16.48 15.70
C ILE A 95 -10.36 17.18 16.35
N GLU A 96 -9.13 16.72 16.03
CA GLU A 96 -7.93 17.18 16.73
C GLU A 96 -7.29 18.41 16.06
N VAL A 97 -7.65 18.74 14.80
CA VAL A 97 -7.06 19.80 13.98
C VAL A 97 -8.15 20.78 13.53
N PRO A 98 -8.31 21.91 14.21
CA PRO A 98 -9.31 22.91 13.85
C PRO A 98 -9.20 23.39 12.40
N GLU A 99 -7.98 23.51 11.88
CA GLU A 99 -7.71 23.99 10.53
C GLU A 99 -8.25 23.01 9.46
N ILE A 100 -8.36 21.71 9.78
CA ILE A 100 -9.03 20.72 8.91
C ILE A 100 -10.55 20.86 9.05
N TYR A 101 -11.06 21.00 10.27
CA TYR A 101 -12.49 21.19 10.52
C TYR A 101 -13.04 22.44 9.81
N ASP A 102 -12.29 23.55 9.85
CA ASP A 102 -12.63 24.81 9.20
C ASP A 102 -12.38 24.81 7.69
N GLY A 103 -11.79 23.73 7.14
CA GLY A 103 -11.52 23.57 5.72
C GLY A 103 -10.34 24.38 5.20
N LEU A 104 -9.48 24.93 6.07
CA LEU A 104 -8.24 25.63 5.71
C LEU A 104 -7.14 24.67 5.29
N VAL A 105 -7.09 23.47 5.93
CA VAL A 105 -6.23 22.36 5.57
C VAL A 105 -7.07 21.22 5.05
N GLU A 106 -6.65 20.61 3.95
CA GLU A 106 -7.34 19.50 3.29
C GLU A 106 -6.49 18.25 3.33
N ILE A 107 -7.11 17.10 3.67
CA ILE A 107 -6.48 15.78 3.50
C ILE A 107 -6.73 15.30 2.06
N LYS A 108 -5.70 15.32 1.22
CA LYS A 108 -5.75 14.95 -0.19
C LYS A 108 -5.82 13.44 -0.40
N SER A 109 -4.99 12.69 0.31
CA SER A 109 -4.98 11.23 0.22
C SER A 109 -4.58 10.57 1.53
N ILE A 110 -4.92 9.29 1.67
CA ILE A 110 -4.60 8.46 2.84
C ILE A 110 -4.17 7.09 2.35
N ALA A 111 -2.99 6.65 2.75
CA ALA A 111 -2.51 5.27 2.60
C ALA A 111 -2.36 4.65 3.99
N ARG A 112 -3.00 3.50 4.21
CA ARG A 112 -3.13 2.90 5.53
C ARG A 112 -2.81 1.42 5.54
N GLU A 113 -2.02 0.99 6.50
CA GLU A 113 -1.89 -0.39 6.97
C GLU A 113 -2.40 -0.44 8.41
N PRO A 114 -3.67 -0.86 8.61
CA PRO A 114 -4.35 -0.74 9.90
C PRO A 114 -3.59 -1.42 11.04
N GLY A 115 -3.37 -0.67 12.12
CA GLY A 115 -2.65 -1.15 13.30
C GLY A 115 -1.13 -1.09 13.20
N GLU A 116 -0.57 -0.71 12.07
CA GLU A 116 0.88 -0.63 11.87
C GLU A 116 1.34 0.80 11.57
N ARG A 117 1.02 1.29 10.38
CA ARG A 117 1.44 2.62 9.93
C ARG A 117 0.49 3.19 8.87
N SER A 118 0.36 4.50 8.90
CA SER A 118 -0.39 5.26 7.89
C SER A 118 0.39 6.46 7.42
N LYS A 119 0.13 6.88 6.19
CA LYS A 119 0.58 8.16 5.64
C LYS A 119 -0.64 8.96 5.21
N ILE A 120 -0.66 10.25 5.52
CA ILE A 120 -1.68 11.17 5.03
C ILE A 120 -1.00 12.31 4.28
N ALA A 121 -1.55 12.69 3.15
CA ALA A 121 -1.11 13.85 2.38
C ALA A 121 -2.04 15.02 2.65
N VAL A 122 -1.48 16.16 3.06
CA VAL A 122 -2.21 17.36 3.42
C VAL A 122 -1.77 18.57 2.60
N ALA A 123 -2.72 19.41 2.27
CA ALA A 123 -2.49 20.69 1.57
C ALA A 123 -3.21 21.82 2.28
N SER A 124 -2.63 23.02 2.23
CA SER A 124 -3.29 24.23 2.70
C SER A 124 -3.96 24.97 1.55
N ARG A 125 -5.12 25.58 1.82
CA ARG A 125 -5.75 26.54 0.91
C ARG A 125 -5.23 27.96 1.14
N GLU A 126 -4.57 28.19 2.27
CA GLU A 126 -3.99 29.47 2.64
C GLU A 126 -2.47 29.46 2.40
N PRO A 127 -1.92 30.44 1.65
CA PRO A 127 -0.49 30.44 1.27
C PRO A 127 0.47 30.48 2.46
N ASN A 128 0.07 31.06 3.58
CA ASN A 128 0.92 31.26 4.76
C ASN A 128 0.70 30.22 5.86
N LEU A 129 -0.12 29.20 5.62
CA LEU A 129 -0.41 28.15 6.60
C LEU A 129 0.39 26.89 6.25
N ASP A 130 1.26 26.45 7.16
CA ASP A 130 1.93 25.15 7.07
C ASP A 130 0.94 24.03 7.41
N PRO A 131 0.50 23.23 6.42
CA PRO A 131 -0.49 22.18 6.64
C PRO A 131 0.06 21.02 7.48
N VAL A 132 1.36 20.74 7.37
CA VAL A 132 2.01 19.67 8.14
C VAL A 132 2.13 20.08 9.59
N GLY A 133 2.63 21.29 9.84
CA GLY A 133 2.73 21.87 11.18
C GLY A 133 1.39 21.95 11.90
N ALA A 134 0.32 22.34 11.20
CA ALA A 134 -1.05 22.38 11.73
C ALA A 134 -1.53 20.99 12.19
N CYS A 135 -1.30 19.95 11.39
CA CYS A 135 -1.69 18.58 11.71
C CYS A 135 -0.84 17.93 12.80
N VAL A 136 0.46 18.21 12.82
CA VAL A 136 1.38 17.70 13.85
C VAL A 136 1.12 18.37 15.20
N GLY A 137 0.91 19.68 15.19
CA GLY A 137 0.69 20.50 16.38
C GLY A 137 1.93 20.72 17.23
N PRO A 138 1.85 21.56 18.26
CA PRO A 138 2.98 21.87 19.13
C PRO A 138 3.56 20.61 19.77
N LYS A 139 4.88 20.35 19.54
CA LYS A 139 5.60 19.16 20.03
C LYS A 139 4.89 17.83 19.66
N GLY A 140 4.15 17.80 18.55
CA GLY A 140 3.44 16.60 18.08
C GLY A 140 2.18 16.27 18.89
N SER A 141 1.60 17.23 19.61
CA SER A 141 0.45 16.97 20.48
C SER A 141 -0.77 16.47 19.72
N ARG A 142 -1.11 17.09 18.58
CA ARG A 142 -2.31 16.73 17.81
C ARG A 142 -2.19 15.37 17.15
N VAL A 143 -1.08 15.10 16.43
CA VAL A 143 -0.85 13.79 15.81
C VAL A 143 -0.79 12.68 16.85
N ARG A 144 -0.28 12.95 18.06
CA ARG A 144 -0.26 11.98 19.17
C ARG A 144 -1.66 11.58 19.61
N MET A 145 -2.61 12.53 19.68
CA MET A 145 -4.01 12.22 20.02
C MET A 145 -4.68 11.34 18.95
N VAL A 146 -4.33 11.58 17.67
CA VAL A 146 -4.78 10.70 16.57
C VAL A 146 -4.18 9.31 16.72
N VAL A 147 -2.88 9.18 16.93
CA VAL A 147 -2.17 7.90 17.15
C VAL A 147 -2.76 7.14 18.33
N GLU A 148 -3.10 7.83 19.43
CA GLU A 148 -3.78 7.24 20.59
C GLU A 148 -5.18 6.72 20.22
N GLY A 149 -5.95 7.51 19.46
CA GLY A 149 -7.25 7.11 18.91
C GLY A 149 -7.18 5.87 18.01
N LEU A 150 -6.06 5.69 17.31
CA LEU A 150 -5.73 4.53 16.46
C LEU A 150 -5.00 3.41 17.23
N ARG A 151 -4.87 3.51 18.55
CA ARG A 151 -4.22 2.51 19.40
C ARG A 151 -2.77 2.21 19.02
N ASN A 152 -1.96 3.27 18.91
CA ASN A 152 -0.54 3.27 18.59
C ASN A 152 -0.18 2.91 17.14
N GLU A 153 -1.12 2.99 16.20
CA GLU A 153 -0.80 3.02 14.78
C GLU A 153 -0.01 4.31 14.46
N ARG A 154 1.16 4.18 13.86
CA ARG A 154 2.00 5.34 13.51
C ARG A 154 1.41 6.10 12.35
N VAL A 155 1.44 7.44 12.42
CA VAL A 155 0.91 8.30 11.35
C VAL A 155 1.98 9.28 10.91
N ASP A 156 2.33 9.23 9.63
CA ASP A 156 3.20 10.20 8.97
C ASP A 156 2.33 11.23 8.26
N VAL A 157 2.58 12.50 8.52
CA VAL A 157 1.92 13.63 7.85
C VAL A 157 2.84 14.14 6.75
N ILE A 158 2.35 14.12 5.51
CA ILE A 158 3.12 14.43 4.29
C ILE A 158 2.53 15.67 3.63
N GLN A 159 3.38 16.60 3.23
CA GLN A 159 2.93 17.74 2.44
C GLN A 159 2.62 17.27 1.01
N TRP A 160 1.38 17.48 0.59
CA TRP A 160 0.96 17.26 -0.79
C TRP A 160 1.56 18.34 -1.70
N ASN A 161 1.87 18.00 -2.92
CA ASN A 161 2.34 18.94 -3.95
C ASN A 161 1.71 18.58 -5.30
N GLU A 162 1.48 19.58 -6.16
CA GLU A 162 1.00 19.38 -7.52
C GLU A 162 2.07 18.72 -8.41
N ASP A 163 3.34 19.08 -8.17
CA ASP A 163 4.47 18.42 -8.85
C ASP A 163 4.63 17.00 -8.32
N PRO A 164 4.43 15.99 -9.19
CA PRO A 164 4.51 14.59 -8.78
C PRO A 164 5.89 14.20 -8.26
N ALA A 165 6.99 14.78 -8.79
CA ALA A 165 8.33 14.48 -8.32
C ALA A 165 8.53 14.94 -6.86
N ILE A 166 8.06 16.13 -6.53
CA ILE A 166 8.10 16.66 -5.16
C ILE A 166 7.18 15.85 -4.25
N TYR A 167 5.99 15.51 -4.73
CA TYR A 167 5.03 14.73 -3.93
C TYR A 167 5.55 13.33 -3.61
N VAL A 168 6.12 12.62 -4.58
CA VAL A 168 6.75 11.30 -4.38
C VAL A 168 7.92 11.40 -3.40
N ALA A 169 8.79 12.42 -3.55
CA ALA A 169 9.90 12.66 -2.63
C ALA A 169 9.39 12.86 -1.18
N ASN A 170 8.38 13.71 -0.99
CA ASN A 170 7.77 13.95 0.31
C ASN A 170 7.15 12.68 0.89
N ALA A 171 6.48 11.87 0.06
CA ALA A 171 5.81 10.63 0.48
C ALA A 171 6.79 9.58 1.03
N LEU A 172 8.05 9.60 0.62
CA LEU A 172 9.09 8.70 1.12
C LEU A 172 9.67 9.11 2.48
N SER A 173 9.25 10.29 3.02
CA SER A 173 9.63 10.68 4.38
C SER A 173 9.44 9.52 5.38
N PRO A 174 10.40 9.32 6.34
CA PRO A 174 11.48 10.22 6.74
C PRO A 174 12.79 10.08 5.94
N ALA A 175 12.84 9.26 4.88
CA ALA A 175 14.03 9.13 4.06
C ALA A 175 14.27 10.41 3.24
N ARG A 176 15.55 10.76 3.08
CA ARG A 176 15.96 11.85 2.19
C ARG A 176 16.06 11.34 0.77
N VAL A 177 15.55 12.10 -0.17
CA VAL A 177 15.56 11.80 -1.59
C VAL A 177 16.46 12.80 -2.30
N ASN A 178 17.35 12.32 -3.17
CA ASN A 178 18.22 13.17 -3.97
C ASN A 178 17.53 13.64 -5.26
N ARG A 179 16.83 12.71 -5.93
CA ARG A 179 16.21 12.96 -7.23
C ARG A 179 15.01 12.03 -7.44
N VAL A 180 14.02 12.53 -8.16
CA VAL A 180 12.88 11.74 -8.65
C VAL A 180 12.73 12.01 -10.14
N ASP A 181 12.72 10.97 -10.93
CA ASP A 181 12.45 11.00 -12.36
C ASP A 181 11.06 10.42 -12.60
N ILE A 182 10.18 11.21 -13.21
CA ILE A 182 8.78 10.85 -13.46
C ILE A 182 8.60 10.44 -14.91
N ASP A 183 7.99 9.30 -15.13
CA ASP A 183 7.48 8.82 -16.40
C ASP A 183 5.95 8.80 -16.33
N GLU A 184 5.33 9.86 -16.86
CA GLU A 184 3.86 10.04 -16.81
C GLU A 184 3.13 9.02 -17.70
N GLU A 185 3.74 8.57 -18.80
CA GLU A 185 3.11 7.64 -19.74
C GLU A 185 2.91 6.26 -19.08
N ASN A 186 3.89 5.81 -18.29
CA ASN A 186 3.86 4.53 -17.61
C ASN A 186 3.42 4.61 -16.14
N ASN A 187 3.10 5.81 -15.64
CA ASN A 187 2.78 6.07 -14.23
C ASN A 187 3.89 5.55 -13.28
N TYR A 188 5.14 5.83 -13.63
CA TYR A 188 6.32 5.28 -12.97
C TYR A 188 7.23 6.38 -12.44
N ALA A 189 7.75 6.21 -11.23
CA ALA A 189 8.65 7.14 -10.57
C ALA A 189 9.94 6.41 -10.16
N THR A 190 11.07 6.80 -10.78
CA THR A 190 12.40 6.33 -10.34
C THR A 190 12.94 7.31 -9.31
N VAL A 191 13.22 6.81 -8.11
CA VAL A 191 13.68 7.62 -6.99
C VAL A 191 15.10 7.25 -6.63
N ILE A 192 15.99 8.25 -6.62
CA ILE A 192 17.39 8.09 -6.26
C ILE A 192 17.60 8.63 -4.85
N VAL A 193 18.11 7.77 -3.97
CA VAL A 193 18.39 8.10 -2.57
C VAL A 193 19.87 7.89 -2.24
N PRO A 194 20.44 8.60 -1.25
CA PRO A 194 21.76 8.27 -0.71
C PRO A 194 21.80 6.80 -0.23
N ASP A 195 22.97 6.16 -0.35
CA ASP A 195 23.13 4.75 0.02
C ASP A 195 22.72 4.46 1.47
N ASP A 196 23.02 5.39 2.39
CA ASP A 196 22.64 5.32 3.80
C ASP A 196 21.13 5.46 4.03
N GLN A 197 20.37 5.97 3.06
CA GLN A 197 18.92 6.18 3.13
C GLN A 197 18.11 5.06 2.47
N LEU A 198 18.74 4.18 1.68
CA LEU A 198 18.03 3.15 0.90
C LEU A 198 17.14 2.27 1.78
N SER A 199 17.69 1.73 2.87
CA SER A 199 16.93 0.89 3.80
C SER A 199 15.78 1.65 4.47
N LEU A 200 15.94 2.95 4.74
CA LEU A 200 14.89 3.79 5.33
C LEU A 200 13.80 4.13 4.31
N ALA A 201 14.18 4.40 3.05
CA ALA A 201 13.26 4.68 1.96
C ALA A 201 12.36 3.47 1.65
N ILE A 202 12.93 2.27 1.62
CA ILE A 202 12.20 1.01 1.46
C ILE A 202 11.36 0.71 2.71
N GLY A 203 11.96 0.84 3.88
CA GLY A 203 11.36 0.50 5.16
C GLY A 203 11.32 -1.00 5.43
N LYS A 204 10.93 -1.38 6.66
CA LYS A 204 10.76 -2.78 7.04
C LYS A 204 9.73 -3.46 6.14
N GLU A 205 10.09 -4.58 5.53
CA GLU A 205 9.22 -5.35 4.62
C GLU A 205 8.64 -4.50 3.45
N GLY A 206 9.35 -3.44 3.05
CA GLY A 206 8.89 -2.53 2.00
C GLY A 206 7.74 -1.58 2.40
N GLN A 207 7.42 -1.47 3.70
CA GLN A 207 6.26 -0.73 4.18
C GLN A 207 6.28 0.75 3.80
N ASN A 208 7.44 1.43 3.91
CA ASN A 208 7.51 2.84 3.60
C ASN A 208 7.28 3.11 2.11
N ALA A 209 7.95 2.35 1.23
CA ALA A 209 7.80 2.43 -0.22
C ALA A 209 6.36 2.08 -0.66
N ARG A 210 5.78 1.00 -0.12
CA ARG A 210 4.41 0.57 -0.45
C ARG A 210 3.36 1.60 -0.02
N LEU A 211 3.49 2.19 1.16
CA LEU A 211 2.60 3.27 1.61
C LEU A 211 2.77 4.53 0.76
N ALA A 212 4.00 4.89 0.38
CA ALA A 212 4.25 6.03 -0.50
C ALA A 212 3.62 5.81 -1.88
N ALA A 213 3.78 4.63 -2.47
CA ALA A 213 3.16 4.29 -3.75
C ALA A 213 1.62 4.37 -3.69
N ARG A 214 1.00 3.81 -2.65
CA ARG A 214 -0.46 3.90 -2.46
C ARG A 214 -0.94 5.33 -2.20
N LEU A 215 -0.15 6.15 -1.50
CA LEU A 215 -0.49 7.54 -1.18
C LEU A 215 -0.48 8.42 -2.42
N THR A 216 0.53 8.25 -3.27
CA THR A 216 0.77 9.08 -4.46
C THR A 216 0.07 8.56 -5.71
N GLY A 217 -0.22 7.26 -5.76
CA GLY A 217 -0.75 6.57 -6.94
C GLY A 217 0.32 6.21 -7.97
N TRP A 218 1.61 6.42 -7.70
CA TRP A 218 2.73 6.13 -8.59
C TRP A 218 3.36 4.77 -8.29
N HIS A 219 3.82 4.08 -9.31
CA HIS A 219 4.75 2.96 -9.16
C HIS A 219 6.14 3.51 -8.82
N ILE A 220 6.65 3.21 -7.63
CA ILE A 220 7.90 3.79 -7.12
C ILE A 220 9.00 2.73 -7.16
N ASP A 221 10.07 3.02 -7.91
CA ASP A 221 11.32 2.25 -7.90
C ASP A 221 12.43 3.05 -7.21
N ILE A 222 13.04 2.47 -6.18
CA ILE A 222 14.01 3.15 -5.33
C ILE A 222 15.40 2.59 -5.59
N LYS A 223 16.32 3.45 -6.02
CA LYS A 223 17.72 3.12 -6.31
C LYS A 223 18.67 3.93 -5.44
N SER A 224 19.80 3.33 -5.07
CA SER A 224 20.87 4.07 -4.40
C SER A 224 21.67 4.90 -5.39
N THR A 225 22.32 5.93 -4.87
CA THR A 225 23.20 6.79 -5.69
C THR A 225 24.33 6.00 -6.35
N SER A 226 24.93 5.02 -5.66
CA SER A 226 25.96 4.16 -6.22
C SER A 226 25.44 3.35 -7.40
N PHE A 227 24.26 2.73 -7.26
CA PHE A 227 23.64 1.95 -8.34
C PHE A 227 23.23 2.82 -9.54
N ALA A 228 22.69 4.02 -9.28
CA ALA A 228 22.33 4.96 -10.34
C ALA A 228 23.56 5.50 -11.08
N GLY A 229 24.69 5.68 -10.38
CA GLY A 229 25.98 6.06 -10.97
C GLY A 229 26.52 5.00 -11.93
N GLU A 230 26.48 3.75 -11.55
CA GLU A 230 26.88 2.63 -12.43
C GLU A 230 26.03 2.57 -13.71
N SER A 231 24.73 2.82 -13.60
CA SER A 231 23.82 2.85 -14.76
C SER A 231 24.02 4.07 -15.68
N LEU A 232 24.52 5.21 -15.15
CA LEU A 232 24.81 6.41 -15.94
C LEU A 232 26.16 6.31 -16.65
N PHE A 233 27.08 5.47 -16.20
CA PHE A 233 28.38 5.19 -16.82
C PHE A 233 28.38 3.90 -17.65
N ALA A 234 27.30 3.09 -17.59
CA ALA A 234 27.06 2.11 -18.62
C ALA A 234 26.75 2.91 -19.90
N GLU A 235 27.74 3.06 -20.77
CA GLU A 235 27.48 3.43 -22.16
C GLU A 235 26.32 2.56 -22.64
N PRO A 236 25.38 3.12 -23.45
CA PRO A 236 24.43 2.25 -24.11
C PRO A 236 25.31 1.26 -24.89
N ALA A 237 25.31 0.02 -24.45
CA ALA A 237 25.82 -1.05 -25.27
C ALA A 237 25.12 -0.85 -26.61
N LEU A 238 25.85 -0.40 -27.61
CA LEU A 238 25.40 -0.55 -28.97
C LEU A 238 25.03 -2.03 -29.05
N ILE A 239 23.76 -2.27 -29.19
CA ILE A 239 23.26 -3.57 -29.59
C ILE A 239 23.73 -3.67 -31.04
N ASP A 240 24.97 -4.06 -31.22
CA ASP A 240 25.37 -4.73 -32.43
C ASP A 240 24.61 -6.05 -32.36
N ASP A 241 23.49 -6.10 -33.08
CA ASP A 241 22.84 -7.33 -33.47
C ASP A 241 23.84 -8.19 -34.25
N ILE A 242 24.63 -8.95 -33.52
CA ILE A 242 25.29 -10.15 -34.03
C ILE A 242 25.19 -11.13 -32.88
N ASP A 243 24.05 -11.85 -32.79
CA ASP A 243 24.03 -13.20 -32.27
C ASP A 243 24.90 -14.08 -33.21
N GLU A 244 26.22 -13.95 -33.07
CA GLU A 244 27.07 -15.10 -33.39
C GLU A 244 26.77 -16.11 -32.26
N GLU A 245 25.71 -16.93 -32.44
CA GLU A 245 25.59 -18.19 -31.73
C GLU A 245 26.93 -18.89 -31.95
N GLU A 246 27.75 -18.97 -30.90
CA GLU A 246 28.90 -19.88 -30.90
C GLU A 246 28.33 -21.24 -31.28
N ASP A 247 28.63 -21.68 -32.49
CA ASP A 247 28.26 -23.03 -32.97
C ASP A 247 28.96 -24.03 -32.05
N ASP A 248 28.24 -24.45 -31.00
CA ASP A 248 28.73 -25.47 -30.05
C ASP A 248 28.82 -26.86 -30.70
N GLY A 249 28.55 -26.95 -32.00
CA GLY A 249 28.56 -28.17 -32.78
C GLY A 249 27.51 -29.20 -32.37
N LEU A 250 26.55 -28.78 -31.50
CA LEU A 250 25.48 -29.66 -31.04
C LEU A 250 24.20 -29.46 -31.90
N CYS A 251 23.47 -30.56 -32.04
CA CYS A 251 22.17 -30.57 -32.72
C CYS A 251 21.20 -29.50 -32.18
N ALA A 252 20.59 -28.73 -33.07
CA ALA A 252 19.66 -27.67 -32.75
C ALA A 252 18.26 -28.13 -32.29
N TYR A 253 17.97 -29.45 -32.39
CA TYR A 253 16.66 -30.01 -32.01
C TYR A 253 16.39 -29.88 -30.51
N VAL A 254 15.20 -29.35 -30.19
CA VAL A 254 14.66 -29.29 -28.82
C VAL A 254 13.32 -30.04 -28.81
N ALA A 255 13.16 -31.00 -27.91
CA ALA A 255 11.93 -31.75 -27.75
C ALA A 255 10.83 -30.92 -27.11
N GLU A 256 9.56 -31.38 -27.19
CA GLU A 256 8.39 -30.65 -26.61
C GLU A 256 8.50 -30.43 -25.10
N ASP A 257 9.31 -31.18 -24.39
CA ASP A 257 9.59 -31.02 -22.95
C ASP A 257 10.69 -29.99 -22.64
N GLY A 258 11.24 -29.30 -23.68
CA GLY A 258 12.33 -28.33 -23.56
C GLY A 258 13.73 -28.94 -23.48
N THR A 259 13.88 -30.25 -23.66
CA THR A 259 15.19 -30.92 -23.61
C THR A 259 15.92 -30.79 -24.95
N ARG A 260 17.11 -30.18 -24.98
CA ARG A 260 17.95 -30.08 -26.18
C ARG A 260 18.66 -31.41 -26.46
N CYS A 261 18.75 -31.77 -27.75
CA CYS A 261 19.50 -32.93 -28.20
C CYS A 261 21.01 -32.78 -27.91
N ARG A 262 21.64 -33.81 -27.35
CA ARG A 262 23.07 -33.82 -26.97
C ARG A 262 24.00 -34.41 -28.03
N ASN A 263 23.49 -34.79 -29.19
CA ASN A 263 24.33 -35.28 -30.28
C ASN A 263 24.96 -34.12 -31.04
N HIS A 264 26.12 -34.32 -31.62
CA HIS A 264 26.72 -33.35 -32.53
C HIS A 264 25.91 -33.26 -33.83
N ALA A 265 25.78 -32.04 -34.33
CA ALA A 265 25.24 -31.80 -35.66
C ALA A 265 26.14 -32.43 -36.74
N ARG A 266 25.56 -32.73 -37.89
CA ARG A 266 26.35 -33.21 -39.04
C ARG A 266 27.19 -32.04 -39.60
N GLU A 267 28.35 -32.34 -40.12
CA GLU A 267 29.26 -31.34 -40.72
C GLU A 267 28.52 -30.55 -41.82
N GLY A 268 28.36 -29.19 -41.59
CA GLY A 268 27.63 -28.31 -42.51
C GLY A 268 26.09 -28.31 -42.33
N TYR A 269 25.55 -28.93 -41.28
CA TYR A 269 24.11 -28.98 -40.99
C TYR A 269 23.83 -28.58 -39.55
N ARG A 270 22.58 -28.11 -39.28
CA ARG A 270 22.14 -27.68 -37.93
C ARG A 270 21.70 -28.87 -37.05
N TYR A 271 21.38 -30.04 -37.66
CA TYR A 271 20.80 -31.18 -36.97
C TYR A 271 21.67 -32.40 -37.05
N CYS A 272 21.57 -33.31 -36.07
CA CYS A 272 22.27 -34.60 -36.11
C CYS A 272 21.57 -35.59 -37.05
N GLY A 273 22.18 -36.76 -37.28
CA GLY A 273 21.62 -37.75 -38.17
C GLY A 273 20.27 -38.34 -37.77
N ILE A 274 19.89 -38.21 -36.49
CA ILE A 274 18.58 -38.65 -35.98
C ILE A 274 17.48 -37.62 -36.27
N HIS A 275 17.83 -36.32 -36.25
CA HIS A 275 16.92 -35.22 -36.46
C HIS A 275 17.07 -34.54 -37.82
N ALA A 276 17.59 -35.28 -38.80
CA ALA A 276 17.83 -34.77 -40.15
C ALA A 276 16.56 -34.33 -40.90
N GLU A 277 15.41 -34.85 -40.50
CA GLU A 277 14.10 -34.51 -41.08
C GLU A 277 13.63 -33.07 -40.79
N PHE A 278 14.21 -32.41 -39.78
CA PHE A 278 13.91 -31.01 -39.43
C PHE A 278 14.75 -30.01 -40.25
N GLU A 279 15.63 -30.44 -41.14
CA GLU A 279 16.45 -29.59 -42.01
C GLU A 279 15.67 -29.01 -43.19
N ASP A 280 14.56 -29.64 -43.57
CA ASP A 280 13.77 -29.33 -44.77
C ASP A 280 12.50 -28.47 -44.46
N GLU A 281 12.29 -28.00 -43.23
CA GLU A 281 11.10 -27.23 -42.82
C GLU A 281 11.33 -25.70 -42.73
N GLU A 282 12.23 -25.09 -43.51
CA GLU A 282 12.29 -23.63 -43.72
C GLU A 282 11.74 -23.20 -45.07
#